data_db939c21835d95f315c2caab5d5ef376
#
_entry.id   db939c21835d95f315c2caab5d5ef376
#
_cell.length_a   1.000
_cell.length_b   1.000
_cell.length_c   1.000
_cell.angle_alpha   90.00
_cell.angle_beta   90.00
_cell.angle_gamma   90.00
#
_symmetry.space_group_name_H-M   'P 1'
#
loop_
_entity.id
_entity.type
_entity.pdbx_description
1 polymer ?
#
loop_
_entity_poly.entity_id
_entity_poly.type
_entity_poly.pdbx_seq_one_letter_code
_entity_poly.pdbx_strand_id
1 'polypeptide(L)'
;MSVRDRKQYAFDLLMLTVVIIWGFNFSVMKLVYQSVHPIAFNAVRFLIATSTMTLLLKLSGVSIRIDREDVRGIVWLGFVTNTVYQFLFVLGLDRTKAGNAGLLMALTPIFAYLIGVFMKRERFSPGVLSGIILSLVGVSTIVFFGSSQISFGGSRDGDLMMIGAAFCWGWYSAKSIRWLPKYGALRLTVTSMIAGTAIMLPLSVPWLLSQNWSGIGPTAWLGLAYSALLSIVYGYFVWAHALNSIGLAHTAVFSNVTPIVALAAGWIVLGERPVGAQLIGVVLVLTGVFMVRSRKPMVVPDE
;
A
#
# COMPACT_ATOMS: atom_id res chain seq x y z
N MET A 1 16.38 26.23 6.73
CA MET A 1 15.93 24.85 6.41
C MET A 1 17.12 24.12 5.79
N SER A 2 17.58 23.02 6.42
CA SER A 2 18.71 22.25 5.89
C SER A 2 18.33 21.53 4.58
N VAL A 3 19.33 21.11 3.78
CA VAL A 3 19.11 20.32 2.56
C VAL A 3 18.36 19.01 2.90
N ARG A 4 18.62 18.43 4.07
CA ARG A 4 17.96 17.24 4.60
C ARG A 4 16.48 17.51 4.86
N ASP A 5 16.13 18.67 5.44
CA ASP A 5 14.74 19.03 5.70
C ASP A 5 13.95 19.21 4.41
N ARG A 6 14.51 19.87 3.40
CA ARG A 6 13.87 20.05 2.08
C ARG A 6 13.57 18.71 1.41
N LYS A 7 14.52 17.79 1.45
CA LYS A 7 14.34 16.44 0.88
C LYS A 7 13.23 15.67 1.61
N GLN A 8 13.18 15.78 2.94
CA GLN A 8 12.16 15.13 3.77
C GLN A 8 10.76 15.68 3.47
N TYR A 9 10.59 17.00 3.38
CA TYR A 9 9.31 17.62 3.01
C TYR A 9 8.84 17.24 1.61
N ALA A 10 9.75 17.11 0.65
CA ALA A 10 9.39 16.65 -0.70
C ALA A 10 8.83 15.22 -0.69
N PHE A 11 9.43 14.31 0.09
CA PHE A 11 8.90 12.96 0.23
C PHE A 11 7.58 12.91 1.00
N ASP A 12 7.38 13.79 1.97
CA ASP A 12 6.10 13.90 2.68
C ASP A 12 4.96 14.30 1.73
N LEU A 13 5.21 15.29 0.86
CA LEU A 13 4.24 15.68 -0.16
C LEU A 13 3.96 14.55 -1.16
N LEU A 14 4.99 13.85 -1.62
CA LEU A 14 4.83 12.70 -2.51
C LEU A 14 4.03 11.58 -1.82
N MET A 15 4.30 11.29 -0.55
CA MET A 15 3.54 10.30 0.22
C MET A 15 2.08 10.71 0.43
N LEU A 16 1.79 12.01 0.60
CA LEU A 16 0.41 12.50 0.65
C LEU A 16 -0.32 12.23 -0.67
N THR A 17 0.32 12.44 -1.83
CA THR A 17 -0.33 12.09 -3.11
C THR A 17 -0.58 10.58 -3.23
N VAL A 18 0.34 9.75 -2.76
CA VAL A 18 0.15 8.27 -2.75
C VAL A 18 -1.06 7.87 -1.90
N VAL A 19 -1.19 8.40 -0.68
CA VAL A 19 -2.31 8.04 0.20
C VAL A 19 -3.65 8.56 -0.32
N ILE A 20 -3.66 9.70 -1.02
CA ILE A 20 -4.84 10.20 -1.74
C ILE A 20 -5.24 9.21 -2.83
N ILE A 21 -4.31 8.82 -3.68
CA ILE A 21 -4.54 7.85 -4.77
C ILE A 21 -5.02 6.52 -4.19
N TRP A 22 -4.38 6.00 -3.14
CA TRP A 22 -4.76 4.73 -2.53
C TRP A 22 -6.12 4.80 -1.82
N GLY A 23 -6.45 5.94 -1.18
CA GLY A 23 -7.76 6.14 -0.56
C GLY A 23 -8.90 6.03 -1.58
N PHE A 24 -8.77 6.70 -2.71
CA PHE A 24 -9.75 6.59 -3.80
C PHE A 24 -9.74 5.21 -4.47
N ASN A 25 -8.60 4.53 -4.52
CA ASN A 25 -8.47 3.24 -5.20
C ASN A 25 -9.36 2.15 -4.61
N PHE A 26 -9.66 2.14 -3.31
CA PHE A 26 -10.60 1.20 -2.69
C PHE A 26 -12.00 1.29 -3.34
N SER A 27 -12.50 2.50 -3.51
CA SER A 27 -13.80 2.76 -4.13
C SER A 27 -13.79 2.46 -5.63
N VAL A 28 -12.72 2.86 -6.32
CA VAL A 28 -12.54 2.54 -7.76
C VAL A 28 -12.55 1.04 -7.99
N MET A 29 -11.81 0.26 -7.18
CA MET A 29 -11.79 -1.20 -7.31
C MET A 29 -13.16 -1.82 -7.06
N LYS A 30 -13.89 -1.38 -6.01
CA LYS A 30 -15.26 -1.83 -5.73
C LYS A 30 -16.21 -1.57 -6.89
N LEU A 31 -16.08 -0.41 -7.54
CA LEU A 31 -16.89 -0.09 -8.74
C LEU A 31 -16.57 -1.03 -9.90
N VAL A 32 -15.27 -1.28 -10.15
CA VAL A 32 -14.85 -2.17 -11.25
C VAL A 32 -15.25 -3.62 -10.98
N TYR A 33 -15.27 -4.08 -9.73
CA TYR A 33 -15.67 -5.45 -9.35
C TYR A 33 -17.13 -5.77 -9.64
N GLN A 34 -17.97 -4.75 -9.91
CA GLN A 34 -19.36 -4.98 -10.38
C GLN A 34 -19.42 -5.61 -11.79
N SER A 35 -18.36 -5.47 -12.59
CA SER A 35 -18.30 -5.94 -13.97
C SER A 35 -17.09 -6.82 -14.29
N VAL A 36 -16.06 -6.82 -13.43
CA VAL A 36 -14.82 -7.57 -13.62
C VAL A 36 -14.50 -8.39 -12.38
N HIS A 37 -14.25 -9.68 -12.58
CA HIS A 37 -13.85 -10.56 -11.47
C HIS A 37 -12.54 -10.04 -10.81
N PRO A 38 -12.44 -9.96 -9.45
CA PRO A 38 -11.30 -9.36 -8.74
C PRO A 38 -9.93 -9.90 -9.15
N ILE A 39 -9.82 -11.23 -9.38
CA ILE A 39 -8.55 -11.86 -9.81
C ILE A 39 -8.22 -11.48 -11.26
N ALA A 40 -9.20 -11.49 -12.17
CA ALA A 40 -9.00 -11.08 -13.56
C ALA A 40 -8.59 -9.61 -13.66
N PHE A 41 -9.27 -8.72 -12.91
CA PHE A 41 -8.89 -7.31 -12.75
C PHE A 41 -7.44 -7.18 -12.29
N ASN A 42 -7.06 -7.90 -11.24
CA ASN A 42 -5.72 -7.82 -10.67
C ASN A 42 -4.63 -8.29 -11.65
N ALA A 43 -4.88 -9.37 -12.39
CA ALA A 43 -3.95 -9.88 -13.38
C ALA A 43 -3.67 -8.87 -14.50
N VAL A 44 -4.73 -8.27 -15.09
CA VAL A 44 -4.57 -7.24 -16.14
C VAL A 44 -3.91 -5.97 -15.58
N ARG A 45 -4.31 -5.55 -14.39
CA ARG A 45 -3.72 -4.40 -13.68
C ARG A 45 -2.21 -4.56 -13.50
N PHE A 46 -1.77 -5.75 -13.06
CA PHE A 46 -0.35 -6.03 -12.84
C PHE A 46 0.42 -6.22 -14.15
N LEU A 47 -0.22 -6.78 -15.17
CA LEU A 47 0.39 -6.86 -16.50
C LEU A 47 0.69 -5.45 -17.06
N ILE A 48 -0.27 -4.54 -16.98
CA ILE A 48 -0.09 -3.14 -17.39
C ILE A 48 0.99 -2.47 -16.54
N ALA A 49 0.89 -2.58 -15.22
CA ALA A 49 1.81 -1.92 -14.31
C ALA A 49 3.25 -2.42 -14.45
N THR A 50 3.45 -3.75 -14.52
CA THR A 50 4.77 -4.35 -14.68
C THR A 50 5.40 -4.01 -16.03
N SER A 51 4.62 -4.02 -17.11
CA SER A 51 5.06 -3.62 -18.44
C SER A 51 5.47 -2.14 -18.46
N THR A 52 4.64 -1.26 -17.89
CA THR A 52 4.94 0.18 -17.79
C THR A 52 6.20 0.45 -16.98
N MET A 53 6.34 -0.18 -15.81
CA MET A 53 7.53 -0.01 -14.95
C MET A 53 8.79 -0.57 -15.61
N THR A 54 8.68 -1.68 -16.35
CA THR A 54 9.79 -2.25 -17.12
C THR A 54 10.22 -1.32 -18.25
N LEU A 55 9.26 -0.71 -18.92
CA LEU A 55 9.54 0.31 -19.95
C LEU A 55 10.24 1.52 -19.35
N LEU A 56 9.74 2.06 -18.23
CA LEU A 56 10.37 3.18 -17.52
C LEU A 56 11.80 2.84 -17.08
N LEU A 57 12.05 1.62 -16.60
CA LEU A 57 13.41 1.16 -16.26
C LEU A 57 14.32 1.17 -17.48
N LYS A 58 13.85 0.66 -18.63
CA LYS A 58 14.63 0.66 -19.88
C LYS A 58 14.93 2.08 -20.34
N LEU A 59 13.94 2.96 -20.32
CA LEU A 59 14.10 4.37 -20.76
C LEU A 59 15.02 5.17 -19.83
N SER A 60 15.09 4.83 -18.55
CA SER A 60 16.00 5.47 -17.58
C SER A 60 17.47 5.00 -17.71
N GLY A 61 17.78 4.04 -18.58
CA GLY A 61 19.11 3.46 -18.74
C GLY A 61 19.58 2.61 -17.56
N VAL A 62 18.73 2.37 -16.56
CA VAL A 62 19.07 1.57 -15.38
C VAL A 62 19.05 0.07 -15.73
N SER A 63 20.15 -0.62 -15.45
CA SER A 63 20.25 -2.07 -15.69
C SER A 63 19.26 -2.87 -14.84
N ILE A 64 18.60 -3.86 -15.43
CA ILE A 64 17.72 -4.80 -14.73
C ILE A 64 18.49 -5.90 -13.99
N ARG A 65 19.80 -6.00 -14.18
CA ARG A 65 20.62 -7.08 -13.65
C ARG A 65 20.63 -7.10 -12.12
N ILE A 66 20.40 -8.27 -11.55
CA ILE A 66 20.47 -8.57 -10.12
C ILE A 66 21.57 -9.59 -9.89
N ASP A 67 22.34 -9.45 -8.83
CA ASP A 67 23.40 -10.37 -8.46
C ASP A 67 22.80 -11.73 -8.12
N ARG A 68 23.48 -12.81 -8.52
CA ARG A 68 22.97 -14.19 -8.39
C ARG A 68 22.59 -14.55 -6.97
N GLU A 69 23.32 -14.05 -5.99
CA GLU A 69 23.05 -14.27 -4.55
C GLU A 69 21.74 -13.65 -4.06
N ASP A 70 21.29 -12.53 -4.68
CA ASP A 70 20.09 -11.80 -4.30
C ASP A 70 18.83 -12.24 -5.07
N VAL A 71 18.99 -12.95 -6.20
CA VAL A 71 17.86 -13.35 -7.07
C VAL A 71 16.80 -14.10 -6.28
N ARG A 72 17.17 -15.12 -5.50
CA ARG A 72 16.20 -15.90 -4.71
C ARG A 72 15.43 -15.03 -3.73
N GLY A 73 16.12 -14.09 -3.07
CA GLY A 73 15.50 -13.19 -2.10
C GLY A 73 14.54 -12.21 -2.77
N ILE A 74 14.89 -11.64 -3.94
CA ILE A 74 14.07 -10.70 -4.69
C ILE A 74 12.88 -11.40 -5.36
N VAL A 75 13.05 -12.63 -5.84
CA VAL A 75 11.93 -13.47 -6.34
C VAL A 75 10.94 -13.75 -5.21
N TRP A 76 11.43 -14.13 -4.02
CA TRP A 76 10.58 -14.33 -2.85
C TRP A 76 9.87 -13.02 -2.41
N LEU A 77 10.58 -11.89 -2.46
CA LEU A 77 10.00 -10.56 -2.20
C LEU A 77 8.85 -10.29 -3.18
N GLY A 78 9.06 -10.53 -4.47
CA GLY A 78 8.05 -10.36 -5.51
C GLY A 78 6.87 -11.31 -5.34
N PHE A 79 7.12 -12.59 -5.01
CA PHE A 79 6.07 -13.57 -4.74
C PHE A 79 5.17 -13.14 -3.57
N VAL A 80 5.75 -12.75 -2.45
CA VAL A 80 4.95 -12.31 -1.28
C VAL A 80 4.17 -11.05 -1.59
N THR A 81 4.79 -10.06 -2.28
CA THR A 81 4.18 -8.74 -2.49
C THR A 81 3.22 -8.70 -3.67
N ASN A 82 3.60 -9.32 -4.78
CA ASN A 82 2.85 -9.17 -6.04
C ASN A 82 2.02 -10.41 -6.37
N THR A 83 2.10 -11.48 -5.56
CA THR A 83 1.21 -12.64 -5.68
C THR A 83 0.39 -12.82 -4.41
N VAL A 84 1.02 -13.19 -3.28
CA VAL A 84 0.29 -13.50 -2.02
C VAL A 84 -0.49 -12.29 -1.52
N TYR A 85 0.19 -11.16 -1.32
CA TYR A 85 -0.45 -9.91 -0.90
C TYR A 85 -1.61 -9.54 -1.83
N GLN A 86 -1.39 -9.61 -3.14
CA GLN A 86 -2.41 -9.17 -4.09
C GLN A 86 -3.65 -10.06 -4.09
N PHE A 87 -3.51 -11.38 -4.02
CA PHE A 87 -4.66 -12.26 -3.87
C PHE A 87 -5.40 -12.00 -2.55
N LEU A 88 -4.68 -11.86 -1.44
CA LEU A 88 -5.28 -11.54 -0.15
C LEU A 88 -6.01 -10.20 -0.19
N PHE A 89 -5.40 -9.18 -0.80
CA PHE A 89 -5.95 -7.84 -0.88
C PHE A 89 -7.20 -7.77 -1.76
N VAL A 90 -7.16 -8.30 -2.99
CA VAL A 90 -8.29 -8.19 -3.92
C VAL A 90 -9.48 -9.05 -3.48
N LEU A 91 -9.23 -10.28 -2.99
CA LEU A 91 -10.28 -11.16 -2.48
C LEU A 91 -10.81 -10.70 -1.12
N GLY A 92 -9.94 -10.16 -0.27
CA GLY A 92 -10.33 -9.55 1.01
C GLY A 92 -11.21 -8.32 0.78
N LEU A 93 -10.79 -7.41 -0.11
CA LEU A 93 -11.56 -6.22 -0.46
C LEU A 93 -12.91 -6.58 -1.11
N ASP A 94 -12.97 -7.62 -1.94
CA ASP A 94 -14.22 -8.08 -2.53
C ASP A 94 -15.23 -8.52 -1.47
N ARG A 95 -14.77 -9.25 -0.45
CA ARG A 95 -15.59 -9.88 0.59
C ARG A 95 -15.87 -9.01 1.81
N THR A 96 -15.12 -7.91 2.02
CA THR A 96 -15.34 -6.99 3.15
C THR A 96 -15.80 -5.61 2.65
N LYS A 97 -16.29 -4.76 3.56
CA LYS A 97 -16.63 -3.37 3.24
C LYS A 97 -15.37 -2.53 3.05
N ALA A 98 -15.41 -1.55 2.15
CA ALA A 98 -14.26 -0.67 1.89
C ALA A 98 -13.73 0.03 3.16
N GLY A 99 -14.61 0.44 4.06
CA GLY A 99 -14.24 1.02 5.36
C GLY A 99 -13.47 0.04 6.25
N ASN A 100 -13.95 -1.21 6.37
CA ASN A 100 -13.25 -2.26 7.12
C ASN A 100 -11.89 -2.58 6.48
N ALA A 101 -11.83 -2.70 5.14
CA ALA A 101 -10.59 -2.92 4.43
C ALA A 101 -9.56 -1.83 4.73
N GLY A 102 -9.97 -0.56 4.72
CA GLY A 102 -9.11 0.57 5.08
C GLY A 102 -8.61 0.50 6.52
N LEU A 103 -9.50 0.16 7.48
CA LEU A 103 -9.13 -0.04 8.89
C LEU A 103 -8.10 -1.16 9.06
N LEU A 104 -8.34 -2.31 8.43
CA LEU A 104 -7.46 -3.47 8.56
C LEU A 104 -6.10 -3.23 7.88
N MET A 105 -6.07 -2.50 6.76
CA MET A 105 -4.81 -2.05 6.16
C MET A 105 -4.05 -1.03 7.02
N ALA A 106 -4.71 -0.30 7.91
CA ALA A 106 -4.04 0.56 8.89
C ALA A 106 -3.20 -0.20 9.94
N LEU A 107 -3.27 -1.53 9.98
CA LEU A 107 -2.33 -2.37 10.73
C LEU A 107 -0.94 -2.43 10.08
N THR A 108 -0.79 -2.05 8.81
CA THR A 108 0.49 -2.11 8.09
C THR A 108 1.65 -1.44 8.82
N PRO A 109 1.54 -0.21 9.37
CA PRO A 109 2.66 0.43 10.06
C PRO A 109 3.15 -0.34 11.29
N ILE A 110 2.24 -0.95 12.06
CA ILE A 110 2.64 -1.74 13.22
C ILE A 110 3.37 -3.01 12.79
N PHE A 111 2.87 -3.72 11.76
CA PHE A 111 3.56 -4.88 11.21
C PHE A 111 4.93 -4.51 10.63
N ALA A 112 4.99 -3.45 9.81
CA ALA A 112 6.25 -2.99 9.22
C ALA A 112 7.28 -2.65 10.28
N TYR A 113 6.89 -1.88 11.31
CA TYR A 113 7.78 -1.46 12.37
C TYR A 113 8.27 -2.63 13.22
N LEU A 114 7.36 -3.50 13.70
CA LEU A 114 7.73 -4.66 14.53
C LEU A 114 8.62 -5.64 13.75
N ILE A 115 8.31 -5.91 12.48
CA ILE A 115 9.15 -6.74 11.62
C ILE A 115 10.51 -6.08 11.39
N GLY A 116 10.55 -4.77 11.15
CA GLY A 116 11.79 -4.00 11.01
C GLY A 116 12.68 -4.08 12.24
N VAL A 117 12.11 -3.95 13.43
CA VAL A 117 12.83 -4.12 14.71
C VAL A 117 13.34 -5.55 14.87
N PHE A 118 12.49 -6.56 14.61
CA PHE A 118 12.87 -7.97 14.68
C PHE A 118 14.00 -8.32 13.71
N MET A 119 13.97 -7.74 12.50
CA MET A 119 15.02 -7.89 11.49
C MET A 119 16.27 -7.05 11.74
N LYS A 120 16.33 -6.32 12.86
CA LYS A 120 17.42 -5.36 13.19
C LYS A 120 17.64 -4.27 12.12
N ARG A 121 16.58 -3.90 11.37
CA ARG A 121 16.58 -2.81 10.38
C ARG A 121 16.11 -1.48 10.96
N GLU A 122 15.41 -1.54 12.08
CA GLU A 122 14.94 -0.39 12.87
C GLU A 122 15.32 -0.61 14.33
N ARG A 123 15.66 0.46 15.04
CA ARG A 123 15.83 0.41 16.50
C ARG A 123 14.48 0.57 17.19
N PHE A 124 14.24 -0.23 18.23
CA PHE A 124 13.03 -0.08 19.03
C PHE A 124 12.98 1.31 19.68
N SER A 125 11.86 1.99 19.51
CA SER A 125 11.57 3.29 20.12
C SER A 125 10.15 3.31 20.65
N PRO A 126 9.94 3.41 21.97
CA PRO A 126 8.60 3.52 22.54
C PRO A 126 7.81 4.70 21.96
N GLY A 127 8.47 5.82 21.66
CA GLY A 127 7.83 6.99 21.09
C GLY A 127 7.36 6.79 19.62
N VAL A 128 8.04 5.95 18.84
CA VAL A 128 7.57 5.56 17.50
C VAL A 128 6.38 4.61 17.62
N LEU A 129 6.49 3.60 18.48
CA LEU A 129 5.41 2.64 18.70
C LEU A 129 4.14 3.33 19.22
N SER A 130 4.25 4.23 20.20
CA SER A 130 3.08 4.97 20.72
C SER A 130 2.44 5.86 19.66
N GLY A 131 3.22 6.48 18.77
CA GLY A 131 2.69 7.25 17.64
C GLY A 131 1.93 6.37 16.64
N ILE A 132 2.45 5.17 16.32
CA ILE A 132 1.77 4.20 15.47
C ILE A 132 0.45 3.73 16.13
N ILE A 133 0.48 3.38 17.41
CA ILE A 133 -0.74 2.96 18.14
C ILE A 133 -1.75 4.10 18.20
N LEU A 134 -1.32 5.33 18.48
CA LEU A 134 -2.21 6.49 18.53
C LEU A 134 -2.88 6.74 17.17
N SER A 135 -2.14 6.64 16.07
CA SER A 135 -2.71 6.77 14.73
C SER A 135 -3.68 5.64 14.41
N LEU A 136 -3.42 4.40 14.85
CA LEU A 136 -4.33 3.28 14.68
C LEU A 136 -5.63 3.47 15.47
N VAL A 137 -5.56 3.98 16.70
CA VAL A 137 -6.75 4.34 17.50
C VAL A 137 -7.56 5.42 16.77
N GLY A 138 -6.89 6.43 16.21
CA GLY A 138 -7.54 7.46 15.39
C GLY A 138 -8.25 6.89 14.16
N VAL A 139 -7.61 5.99 13.41
CA VAL A 139 -8.24 5.28 12.28
C VAL A 139 -9.45 4.49 12.73
N SER A 140 -9.32 3.74 13.84
CA SER A 140 -10.45 2.99 14.42
C SER A 140 -11.61 3.92 14.74
N THR A 141 -11.34 5.08 15.34
CA THR A 141 -12.37 6.08 15.67
C THR A 141 -13.07 6.62 14.41
N ILE A 142 -12.31 6.97 13.35
CA ILE A 142 -12.89 7.43 12.07
C ILE A 142 -13.83 6.36 11.50
N VAL A 143 -13.38 5.12 11.47
CA VAL A 143 -14.14 4.03 10.85
C VAL A 143 -15.34 3.63 11.68
N PHE A 144 -15.22 3.46 13.01
CA PHE A 144 -16.33 3.05 13.88
C PHE A 144 -17.46 4.07 13.96
N PHE A 145 -17.15 5.36 13.93
CA PHE A 145 -18.16 6.42 14.00
C PHE A 145 -18.60 6.95 12.64
N GLY A 146 -17.97 6.48 11.54
CA GLY A 146 -18.16 7.00 10.19
C GLY A 146 -19.31 6.44 9.40
N SER A 147 -19.86 5.31 9.76
CA SER A 147 -20.98 4.74 9.03
C SER A 147 -21.92 3.98 9.93
N SER A 148 -23.24 4.26 9.78
CA SER A 148 -24.32 3.38 10.21
C SER A 148 -24.24 1.95 9.62
N GLN A 149 -23.20 1.66 8.86
CA GLN A 149 -22.95 0.42 8.13
C GLN A 149 -21.68 -0.34 8.54
N ILE A 150 -21.01 0.00 9.65
CA ILE A 150 -20.08 -0.94 10.26
C ILE A 150 -20.92 -2.04 10.90
N SER A 151 -21.26 -3.01 10.12
CA SER A 151 -21.58 -4.31 10.67
C SER A 151 -20.29 -5.12 10.68
N PHE A 152 -19.90 -5.65 11.84
CA PHE A 152 -18.96 -6.78 11.93
C PHE A 152 -19.50 -8.03 11.20
N GLY A 153 -20.35 -7.84 10.20
CA GLY A 153 -21.02 -8.81 9.35
C GLY A 153 -20.50 -8.87 7.93
N GLY A 154 -19.29 -8.32 7.64
CA GLY A 154 -18.48 -8.73 6.50
C GLY A 154 -18.03 -10.18 6.71
N SER A 155 -17.71 -10.91 5.64
CA SER A 155 -17.18 -12.26 5.78
C SER A 155 -15.91 -12.22 6.65
N ARG A 156 -15.87 -13.00 7.74
CA ARG A 156 -14.66 -13.15 8.59
C ARG A 156 -13.44 -13.48 7.75
N ASP A 157 -13.64 -14.23 6.66
CA ASP A 157 -12.59 -14.59 5.71
C ASP A 157 -12.04 -13.37 5.00
N GLY A 158 -12.90 -12.42 4.58
CA GLY A 158 -12.48 -11.15 3.96
C GLY A 158 -11.61 -10.31 4.88
N ASP A 159 -12.01 -10.19 6.14
CA ASP A 159 -11.27 -9.43 7.15
C ASP A 159 -9.91 -10.10 7.46
N LEU A 160 -9.86 -11.43 7.61
CA LEU A 160 -8.61 -12.17 7.79
C LEU A 160 -7.67 -12.02 6.58
N MET A 161 -8.20 -12.05 5.37
CA MET A 161 -7.42 -11.78 4.15
C MET A 161 -6.83 -10.38 4.16
N MET A 162 -7.56 -9.35 4.59
CA MET A 162 -7.06 -7.98 4.70
C MET A 162 -5.96 -7.84 5.76
N ILE A 163 -6.09 -8.51 6.91
CA ILE A 163 -5.03 -8.56 7.93
C ILE A 163 -3.77 -9.22 7.36
N GLY A 164 -3.93 -10.36 6.66
CA GLY A 164 -2.83 -11.02 5.96
C GLY A 164 -2.18 -10.13 4.89
N ALA A 165 -2.98 -9.35 4.17
CA ALA A 165 -2.48 -8.37 3.21
C ALA A 165 -1.67 -7.27 3.91
N ALA A 166 -2.17 -6.71 5.01
CA ALA A 166 -1.44 -5.70 5.78
C ALA A 166 -0.10 -6.23 6.32
N PHE A 167 -0.08 -7.48 6.78
CA PHE A 167 1.15 -8.16 7.19
C PHE A 167 2.14 -8.33 6.03
N CYS A 168 1.69 -8.82 4.87
CA CYS A 168 2.53 -8.99 3.70
C CYS A 168 3.14 -7.67 3.22
N TRP A 169 2.35 -6.58 3.22
CA TRP A 169 2.84 -5.25 2.83
C TRP A 169 3.85 -4.68 3.84
N GLY A 170 3.60 -4.88 5.14
CA GLY A 170 4.54 -4.53 6.20
C GLY A 170 5.85 -5.32 6.09
N TRP A 171 5.76 -6.63 5.85
CA TRP A 171 6.91 -7.50 5.64
C TRP A 171 7.72 -7.09 4.39
N TYR A 172 7.05 -6.83 3.26
CA TYR A 172 7.70 -6.30 2.06
C TYR A 172 8.46 -5.02 2.35
N SER A 173 7.82 -4.06 3.02
CA SER A 173 8.44 -2.78 3.34
C SER A 173 9.70 -2.94 4.19
N ALA A 174 9.63 -3.77 5.25
CA ALA A 174 10.77 -4.06 6.10
C ALA A 174 11.90 -4.82 5.38
N LYS A 175 11.53 -5.82 4.55
CA LYS A 175 12.50 -6.66 3.85
C LYS A 175 13.20 -5.93 2.70
N SER A 176 12.50 -5.00 2.03
CA SER A 176 13.03 -4.22 0.90
C SER A 176 14.22 -3.35 1.29
N ILE A 177 14.29 -2.88 2.53
CA ILE A 177 15.36 -2.01 3.03
C ILE A 177 16.75 -2.63 2.81
N ARG A 178 16.86 -3.95 2.88
CA ARG A 178 18.12 -4.66 2.61
C ARG A 178 18.68 -4.37 1.21
N TRP A 179 17.82 -4.31 0.20
CA TRP A 179 18.23 -4.23 -1.20
C TRP A 179 18.09 -2.84 -1.81
N LEU A 180 17.33 -1.95 -1.18
CA LEU A 180 17.12 -0.58 -1.69
C LEU A 180 18.43 0.21 -1.85
N PRO A 181 19.41 0.18 -0.92
CA PRO A 181 20.68 0.87 -1.10
C PRO A 181 21.49 0.31 -2.27
N LYS A 182 21.44 -1.02 -2.51
CA LYS A 182 22.23 -1.70 -3.54
C LYS A 182 21.64 -1.52 -4.94
N TYR A 183 20.31 -1.64 -5.09
CA TYR A 183 19.66 -1.67 -6.40
C TYR A 183 18.86 -0.41 -6.73
N GLY A 184 18.59 0.42 -5.75
CA GLY A 184 17.70 1.56 -5.89
C GLY A 184 16.23 1.16 -6.00
N ALA A 185 15.34 2.14 -5.80
CA ALA A 185 13.91 1.90 -5.74
C ALA A 185 13.34 1.35 -7.06
N LEU A 186 13.70 1.95 -8.19
CA LEU A 186 13.14 1.57 -9.49
C LEU A 186 13.51 0.12 -9.87
N ARG A 187 14.79 -0.25 -9.79
CA ARG A 187 15.25 -1.60 -10.14
C ARG A 187 14.65 -2.66 -9.24
N LEU A 188 14.67 -2.44 -7.91
CA LEU A 188 14.11 -3.39 -6.95
C LEU A 188 12.61 -3.60 -7.17
N THR A 189 11.86 -2.50 -7.36
CA THR A 189 10.42 -2.57 -7.61
C THR A 189 10.12 -3.34 -8.91
N VAL A 190 10.80 -3.00 -10.02
CA VAL A 190 10.58 -3.67 -11.32
C VAL A 190 10.91 -5.16 -11.24
N THR A 191 12.06 -5.53 -10.68
CA THR A 191 12.48 -6.94 -10.63
C THR A 191 11.58 -7.78 -9.73
N SER A 192 11.15 -7.24 -8.59
CA SER A 192 10.17 -7.92 -7.73
C SER A 192 8.78 -8.00 -8.38
N MET A 193 8.35 -6.98 -9.12
CA MET A 193 7.09 -7.00 -9.86
C MET A 193 7.11 -8.04 -10.98
N ILE A 194 8.19 -8.11 -11.78
CA ILE A 194 8.35 -9.13 -12.82
C ILE A 194 8.25 -10.53 -12.21
N ALA A 195 8.99 -10.79 -11.13
CA ALA A 195 8.99 -12.10 -10.48
C ALA A 195 7.59 -12.49 -9.95
N GLY A 196 6.93 -11.59 -9.24
CA GLY A 196 5.61 -11.87 -8.69
C GLY A 196 4.52 -11.94 -9.76
N THR A 197 4.55 -11.05 -10.76
CA THR A 197 3.58 -11.09 -11.87
C THR A 197 3.71 -12.36 -12.70
N ALA A 198 4.94 -12.83 -12.94
CA ALA A 198 5.19 -14.08 -13.64
C ALA A 198 4.59 -15.31 -12.93
N ILE A 199 4.50 -15.27 -11.60
CA ILE A 199 3.85 -16.33 -10.81
C ILE A 199 2.33 -16.11 -10.75
N MET A 200 1.89 -14.87 -10.58
CA MET A 200 0.48 -14.52 -10.43
C MET A 200 -0.33 -14.77 -11.71
N LEU A 201 0.22 -14.44 -12.88
CA LEU A 201 -0.51 -14.56 -14.15
C LEU A 201 -0.96 -15.99 -14.46
N PRO A 202 -0.12 -17.03 -14.40
CA PRO A 202 -0.58 -18.42 -14.61
C PRO A 202 -1.67 -18.83 -13.63
N LEU A 203 -1.56 -18.42 -12.35
CA LEU A 203 -2.57 -18.71 -11.34
C LEU A 203 -3.90 -17.99 -11.61
N SER A 204 -3.88 -16.90 -12.37
CA SER A 204 -5.08 -16.11 -12.72
C SER A 204 -5.77 -16.53 -14.01
N VAL A 205 -5.19 -17.44 -14.80
CA VAL A 205 -5.70 -17.86 -16.12
C VAL A 205 -7.18 -18.28 -16.11
N PRO A 206 -7.67 -19.11 -15.16
CA PRO A 206 -9.07 -19.52 -15.17
C PRO A 206 -10.04 -18.32 -15.17
N TRP A 207 -9.76 -17.30 -14.35
CA TRP A 207 -10.60 -16.10 -14.25
C TRP A 207 -10.41 -15.14 -15.43
N LEU A 208 -9.22 -15.09 -16.03
CA LEU A 208 -8.97 -14.31 -17.24
C LEU A 208 -9.75 -14.85 -18.43
N LEU A 209 -9.83 -16.18 -18.58
CA LEU A 209 -10.55 -16.84 -19.66
C LEU A 209 -12.06 -16.83 -19.47
N SER A 210 -12.54 -16.90 -18.22
CA SER A 210 -13.98 -16.85 -17.91
C SER A 210 -14.58 -15.44 -17.92
N GLN A 211 -13.75 -14.39 -17.90
CA GLN A 211 -14.22 -13.01 -17.90
C GLN A 211 -14.77 -12.60 -19.26
N ASN A 212 -15.99 -12.05 -19.26
CA ASN A 212 -16.55 -11.42 -20.47
C ASN A 212 -15.96 -10.01 -20.64
N TRP A 213 -14.90 -9.90 -21.44
CA TRP A 213 -14.19 -8.64 -21.67
C TRP A 213 -14.95 -7.69 -22.59
N SER A 214 -15.78 -8.20 -23.51
CA SER A 214 -16.56 -7.37 -24.44
C SER A 214 -17.72 -6.64 -23.76
N GLY A 215 -18.18 -7.13 -22.61
CA GLY A 215 -19.24 -6.51 -21.83
C GLY A 215 -18.76 -5.41 -20.87
N ILE A 216 -17.45 -5.10 -20.83
CA ILE A 216 -16.87 -4.13 -19.89
C ILE A 216 -17.03 -2.72 -20.44
N GLY A 217 -17.73 -1.85 -19.68
CA GLY A 217 -17.90 -0.45 -20.04
C GLY A 217 -16.65 0.41 -19.85
N PRO A 218 -16.60 1.60 -20.49
CA PRO A 218 -15.44 2.53 -20.42
C PRO A 218 -15.03 2.90 -19.00
N THR A 219 -15.98 3.05 -18.08
CA THR A 219 -15.73 3.40 -16.67
C THR A 219 -14.86 2.34 -15.98
N ALA A 220 -15.10 1.06 -16.24
CA ALA A 220 -14.31 -0.01 -15.64
C ALA A 220 -12.88 -0.06 -16.23
N TRP A 221 -12.72 0.23 -17.51
CA TRP A 221 -11.40 0.38 -18.13
C TRP A 221 -10.62 1.56 -17.59
N LEU A 222 -11.28 2.71 -17.39
CA LEU A 222 -10.66 3.86 -16.72
C LEU A 222 -10.26 3.54 -15.28
N GLY A 223 -11.11 2.85 -14.53
CA GLY A 223 -10.80 2.38 -13.17
C GLY A 223 -9.61 1.42 -13.14
N LEU A 224 -9.51 0.52 -14.13
CA LEU A 224 -8.38 -0.39 -14.29
C LEU A 224 -7.10 0.38 -14.60
N ALA A 225 -7.14 1.33 -15.53
CA ALA A 225 -6.00 2.18 -15.88
C ALA A 225 -5.54 3.04 -14.69
N TYR A 226 -6.48 3.68 -13.97
CA TYR A 226 -6.20 4.41 -12.73
C TYR A 226 -5.48 3.51 -11.71
N SER A 227 -6.03 2.33 -11.45
CA SER A 227 -5.49 1.41 -10.46
C SER A 227 -4.12 0.86 -10.87
N ALA A 228 -3.88 0.62 -12.16
CA ALA A 228 -2.59 0.16 -12.67
C ALA A 228 -1.53 1.27 -12.64
N LEU A 229 -1.83 2.43 -13.21
CA LEU A 229 -0.84 3.48 -13.45
C LEU A 229 -0.60 4.37 -12.23
N LEU A 230 -1.68 4.81 -11.57
CA LEU A 230 -1.53 5.71 -10.42
C LEU A 230 -1.31 4.93 -9.13
N SER A 231 -2.14 3.90 -8.86
CA SER A 231 -2.02 3.19 -7.58
C SER A 231 -0.80 2.27 -7.52
N ILE A 232 -0.48 1.53 -8.60
CA ILE A 232 0.68 0.62 -8.61
C ILE A 232 1.92 1.32 -9.13
N VAL A 233 1.96 1.79 -10.39
CA VAL A 233 3.21 2.32 -10.97
C VAL A 233 3.73 3.49 -10.15
N TYR A 234 2.93 4.52 -9.99
CA TYR A 234 3.32 5.71 -9.23
C TYR A 234 3.46 5.39 -7.73
N GLY A 235 2.45 4.75 -7.13
CA GLY A 235 2.42 4.48 -5.70
C GLY A 235 3.59 3.61 -5.23
N TYR A 236 3.91 2.52 -5.92
CA TYR A 236 5.02 1.63 -5.56
C TYR A 236 6.39 2.29 -5.78
N PHE A 237 6.52 3.07 -6.85
CA PHE A 237 7.73 3.83 -7.11
C PHE A 237 8.03 4.83 -6.00
N VAL A 238 7.03 5.65 -5.63
CA VAL A 238 7.17 6.65 -4.56
C VAL A 238 7.39 5.98 -3.21
N TRP A 239 6.64 4.90 -2.92
CA TRP A 239 6.79 4.13 -1.69
C TRP A 239 8.21 3.58 -1.51
N ALA A 240 8.77 2.93 -2.53
CA ALA A 240 10.12 2.39 -2.49
C ALA A 240 11.19 3.48 -2.34
N HIS A 241 10.99 4.65 -2.99
CA HIS A 241 11.85 5.81 -2.79
C HIS A 241 11.76 6.39 -1.38
N ALA A 242 10.56 6.46 -0.81
CA ALA A 242 10.35 6.93 0.54
C ALA A 242 11.01 5.99 1.57
N LEU A 243 10.85 4.67 1.42
CA LEU A 243 11.54 3.67 2.26
C LEU A 243 13.05 3.90 2.29
N ASN A 244 13.65 4.19 1.13
CA ASN A 244 15.08 4.45 1.02
C ASN A 244 15.52 5.81 1.55
N SER A 245 14.62 6.80 1.57
CA SER A 245 14.98 8.20 1.85
C SER A 245 14.59 8.66 3.24
N ILE A 246 13.44 8.25 3.76
CA ILE A 246 12.90 8.67 5.06
C ILE A 246 12.73 7.52 6.05
N GLY A 247 13.02 6.27 5.62
CA GLY A 247 13.02 5.08 6.47
C GLY A 247 11.66 4.41 6.62
N LEU A 248 11.66 3.23 7.27
CA LEU A 248 10.52 2.32 7.32
C LEU A 248 9.33 2.88 8.09
N ALA A 249 9.52 3.23 9.36
CA ALA A 249 8.44 3.70 10.22
C ALA A 249 7.81 5.00 9.70
N HIS A 250 8.66 5.94 9.20
CA HIS A 250 8.21 7.20 8.63
C HIS A 250 7.40 7.03 7.35
N THR A 251 7.77 6.07 6.50
CA THR A 251 7.01 5.77 5.27
C THR A 251 5.71 5.05 5.61
N ALA A 252 5.79 4.01 6.44
CA ALA A 252 4.64 3.14 6.71
C ALA A 252 3.49 3.90 7.40
N VAL A 253 3.79 4.83 8.32
CA VAL A 253 2.76 5.56 9.07
C VAL A 253 1.85 6.42 8.18
N PHE A 254 2.30 6.82 6.98
CA PHE A 254 1.46 7.55 6.03
C PHE A 254 0.22 6.76 5.59
N SER A 255 0.27 5.43 5.56
CA SER A 255 -0.91 4.63 5.19
C SER A 255 -2.10 4.86 6.13
N ASN A 256 -1.87 5.30 7.38
CA ASN A 256 -2.93 5.66 8.32
C ASN A 256 -3.63 6.99 7.99
N VAL A 257 -3.09 7.78 7.07
CA VAL A 257 -3.77 8.98 6.53
C VAL A 257 -4.85 8.62 5.51
N THR A 258 -4.78 7.43 4.90
CA THR A 258 -5.75 6.97 3.89
C THR A 258 -7.22 7.06 4.33
N PRO A 259 -7.62 6.66 5.56
CA PRO A 259 -9.00 6.82 6.04
C PRO A 259 -9.45 8.28 6.17
N ILE A 260 -8.53 9.22 6.43
CA ILE A 260 -8.85 10.66 6.43
C ILE A 260 -9.24 11.12 5.03
N VAL A 261 -8.51 10.64 4.02
CA VAL A 261 -8.83 10.94 2.61
C VAL A 261 -10.20 10.38 2.24
N ALA A 262 -10.48 9.13 2.66
CA ALA A 262 -11.79 8.52 2.41
C ALA A 262 -12.93 9.30 3.08
N LEU A 263 -12.72 9.79 4.31
CA LEU A 263 -13.67 10.65 5.02
C LEU A 263 -13.92 11.98 4.28
N ALA A 264 -12.85 12.65 3.85
CA ALA A 264 -12.93 13.89 3.10
C ALA A 264 -13.63 13.69 1.74
N ALA A 265 -13.34 12.60 1.04
CA ALA A 265 -14.00 12.26 -0.21
C ALA A 265 -15.52 12.01 -0.02
N GLY A 266 -15.92 11.28 1.02
CA GLY A 266 -17.33 11.08 1.38
C GLY A 266 -18.04 12.42 1.63
N TRP A 267 -17.40 13.32 2.36
CA TRP A 267 -17.97 14.65 2.62
C TRP A 267 -18.12 15.49 1.35
N ILE A 268 -17.06 15.61 0.54
CA ILE A 268 -17.04 16.49 -0.64
C ILE A 268 -17.90 15.93 -1.78
N VAL A 269 -17.84 14.61 -2.03
CA VAL A 269 -18.47 13.98 -3.20
C VAL A 269 -19.90 13.50 -2.90
N LEU A 270 -20.13 12.96 -1.69
CA LEU A 270 -21.42 12.37 -1.31
C LEU A 270 -22.24 13.26 -0.38
N GLY A 271 -21.69 14.41 0.09
CA GLY A 271 -22.36 15.30 1.03
C GLY A 271 -22.49 14.73 2.46
N GLU A 272 -21.78 13.65 2.77
CA GLU A 272 -21.77 13.01 4.09
C GLU A 272 -21.02 13.90 5.11
N ARG A 273 -21.77 14.53 6.05
CA ARG A 273 -21.14 15.39 7.05
C ARG A 273 -20.38 14.56 8.10
N PRO A 274 -19.08 14.83 8.32
CA PRO A 274 -18.34 14.17 9.40
C PRO A 274 -18.97 14.41 10.76
N VAL A 275 -19.08 13.38 11.58
CA VAL A 275 -19.51 13.53 12.98
C VAL A 275 -18.33 13.91 13.88
N GLY A 276 -18.60 14.52 15.04
CA GLY A 276 -17.57 15.02 15.95
C GLY A 276 -16.53 13.96 16.33
N ALA A 277 -16.95 12.71 16.56
CA ALA A 277 -16.03 11.61 16.85
C ALA A 277 -15.04 11.31 15.71
N GLN A 278 -15.45 11.43 14.45
CA GLN A 278 -14.57 11.28 13.30
C GLN A 278 -13.50 12.38 13.26
N LEU A 279 -13.88 13.62 13.58
CA LEU A 279 -12.92 14.74 13.67
C LEU A 279 -11.89 14.51 14.77
N ILE A 280 -12.30 13.94 15.93
CA ILE A 280 -11.37 13.51 16.97
C ILE A 280 -10.43 12.43 16.41
N GLY A 281 -10.94 11.44 15.68
CA GLY A 281 -10.14 10.42 15.02
C GLY A 281 -9.10 11.02 14.05
N VAL A 282 -9.48 12.03 13.25
CA VAL A 282 -8.53 12.76 12.38
C VAL A 282 -7.39 13.38 13.19
N VAL A 283 -7.71 14.06 14.30
CA VAL A 283 -6.69 14.66 15.18
C VAL A 283 -5.75 13.61 15.74
N LEU A 284 -6.28 12.47 16.20
CA LEU A 284 -5.46 11.35 16.72
C LEU A 284 -4.53 10.78 15.65
N VAL A 285 -5.03 10.57 14.42
CA VAL A 285 -4.20 10.10 13.29
C VAL A 285 -3.06 11.09 13.03
N LEU A 286 -3.38 12.37 12.83
CA LEU A 286 -2.37 13.39 12.52
C LEU A 286 -1.35 13.55 13.64
N THR A 287 -1.79 13.49 14.90
CA THR A 287 -0.90 13.53 16.07
C THR A 287 0.04 12.32 16.09
N GLY A 288 -0.50 11.11 15.87
CA GLY A 288 0.31 9.89 15.80
C GLY A 288 1.33 9.92 14.66
N VAL A 289 0.92 10.36 13.47
CA VAL A 289 1.83 10.56 12.33
C VAL A 289 2.92 11.57 12.67
N PHE A 290 2.56 12.71 13.27
CA PHE A 290 3.52 13.73 13.70
C PHE A 290 4.52 13.18 14.74
N MET A 291 4.06 12.41 15.74
CA MET A 291 4.92 11.78 16.74
C MET A 291 5.96 10.85 16.11
N VAL A 292 5.58 10.03 15.13
CA VAL A 292 6.54 9.20 14.40
C VAL A 292 7.51 10.07 13.59
N ARG A 293 6.99 11.07 12.89
CA ARG A 293 7.77 11.95 12.00
C ARG A 293 8.76 12.84 12.74
N SER A 294 8.45 13.27 13.96
CA SER A 294 9.33 14.11 14.77
C SER A 294 10.55 13.37 15.32
N ARG A 295 10.57 12.03 15.27
CA ARG A 295 11.71 11.22 15.68
C ARG A 295 12.72 11.08 14.54
N LYS A 296 14.01 11.10 14.85
CA LYS A 296 15.06 10.84 13.85
C LYS A 296 14.92 9.40 13.34
N PRO A 297 14.98 9.15 12.01
CA PRO A 297 15.02 7.79 11.48
C PRO A 297 16.21 7.05 12.11
N MET A 298 15.93 5.94 12.78
CA MET A 298 16.94 5.13 13.44
C MET A 298 17.25 3.90 12.58
N VAL A 299 17.90 4.15 11.43
CA VAL A 299 18.42 3.06 10.59
C VAL A 299 19.62 2.45 11.31
N VAL A 300 19.61 1.13 11.45
CA VAL A 300 20.79 0.39 11.94
C VAL A 300 21.78 0.31 10.78
N PRO A 301 23.03 0.79 10.93
CA PRO A 301 24.06 0.58 9.91
C PRO A 301 24.24 -0.93 9.65
N ASP A 302 24.44 -1.31 8.39
CA ASP A 302 24.86 -2.69 8.07
C ASP A 302 26.26 -2.90 8.66
N GLU A 303 26.42 -3.87 9.57
CA GLU A 303 27.72 -4.38 10.05
C GLU A 303 28.39 -5.20 8.98
#